data_d6d5fc3878fcdd870669770c7be2be2a
#
_entry.id   d6d5fc3878fcdd870669770c7be2be2a
#
_cell.length_a   1.000
_cell.length_b   1.000
_cell.length_c   1.000
_cell.angle_alpha   90.00
_cell.angle_beta   90.00
_cell.angle_gamma   90.00
#
_symmetry.space_group_name_H-M   'P 1'
#
loop_
_entity.id
_entity.type
_entity.pdbx_description
1 polymer ?
#
loop_
_entity_poly.entity_id
_entity_poly.type
_entity_poly.pdbx_seq_one_letter_code
_entity_poly.pdbx_strand_id
1 'polypeptide(L)'
;MKTRLPEKWLIPESLQKRFGTKGIGKQRAMAADGHLLLILHKLNDKLETEAVVFWRNPQGDWQDSLRGKSIYNLRSLISVFIEKEEELSRFYDRASHPEDYFDLLEILVPMVRTAKNMAVTLQQARELQGGPDIIDLRDTTQELTQDLEILYTDTKNAMDFTVAKRAEEQARYALKTSRGTDKLNILVAIFLPITALSGVFGMNMKNGLEDMPTLAFWVMMIFSFFLGLGIKSWILHDDHDNEKEGNKLL
;
A
#
# COMPACT_ATOMS: atom_id res chain seq x y z
N MET A 1 -25.23 6.82 -15.40
CA MET A 1 -26.57 7.27 -15.00
C MET A 1 -26.65 8.79 -15.13
N LYS A 2 -27.55 9.35 -15.97
CA LYS A 2 -27.73 10.80 -16.07
C LYS A 2 -28.53 11.25 -14.85
N THR A 3 -27.87 11.80 -13.84
CA THR A 3 -28.59 12.44 -12.74
C THR A 3 -29.16 13.75 -13.30
N ARG A 4 -30.40 13.71 -13.77
CA ARG A 4 -31.16 14.91 -14.11
C ARG A 4 -31.52 15.61 -12.81
N LEU A 5 -31.34 16.93 -12.78
CA LEU A 5 -31.89 17.75 -11.70
C LEU A 5 -33.40 17.47 -11.61
N PRO A 6 -33.98 17.46 -10.39
CA PRO A 6 -35.41 17.29 -10.26
C PRO A 6 -36.17 18.36 -11.05
N GLU A 7 -37.15 17.95 -11.88
CA GLU A 7 -37.92 18.87 -12.75
C GLU A 7 -38.67 19.92 -11.97
N LYS A 8 -38.89 19.70 -10.67
CA LYS A 8 -39.60 20.63 -9.77
C LYS A 8 -38.73 21.80 -9.29
N TRP A 9 -37.42 21.77 -9.56
CA TRP A 9 -36.53 22.82 -9.11
C TRP A 9 -36.56 24.01 -10.08
N LEU A 10 -36.98 25.19 -9.57
CA LEU A 10 -36.99 26.43 -10.30
C LEU A 10 -35.57 27.06 -10.28
N ILE A 11 -34.65 26.42 -10.94
CA ILE A 11 -33.26 26.89 -11.04
C ILE A 11 -33.13 27.88 -12.18
N PRO A 12 -32.47 29.04 -11.97
CA PRO A 12 -32.23 30.01 -13.02
C PRO A 12 -31.51 29.44 -14.25
N GLU A 13 -31.85 29.92 -15.43
CA GLU A 13 -31.23 29.46 -16.69
C GLU A 13 -29.69 29.69 -16.69
N SER A 14 -29.24 30.74 -16.02
CA SER A 14 -27.84 31.08 -15.79
C SER A 14 -27.06 29.98 -15.06
N LEU A 15 -27.71 29.26 -14.14
CA LEU A 15 -27.14 28.07 -13.47
C LEU A 15 -27.28 26.80 -14.30
N GLN A 16 -28.43 26.63 -14.97
CA GLN A 16 -28.69 25.45 -15.82
C GLN A 16 -27.66 25.33 -16.95
N LYS A 17 -27.27 26.43 -17.58
CA LYS A 17 -26.25 26.46 -18.64
C LYS A 17 -24.85 26.08 -18.19
N ARG A 18 -24.57 26.07 -16.87
CA ARG A 18 -23.27 25.65 -16.30
C ARG A 18 -23.16 24.14 -16.08
N PHE A 19 -24.24 23.40 -16.30
CA PHE A 19 -24.19 21.93 -16.29
C PHE A 19 -23.68 21.39 -17.63
N GLY A 20 -22.75 20.45 -17.55
CA GLY A 20 -22.27 19.77 -18.75
C GLY A 20 -23.30 18.78 -19.31
N THR A 21 -23.19 18.47 -20.59
CA THR A 21 -24.07 17.52 -21.29
C THR A 21 -23.83 16.05 -20.88
N LYS A 22 -22.65 15.74 -20.32
CA LYS A 22 -22.21 14.35 -20.01
C LYS A 22 -22.47 13.90 -18.57
N GLY A 23 -22.96 14.78 -17.69
CA GLY A 23 -23.22 14.45 -16.28
C GLY A 23 -23.02 15.66 -15.36
N ILE A 24 -23.22 15.46 -14.04
CA ILE A 24 -23.13 16.54 -13.04
C ILE A 24 -21.68 17.03 -12.85
N GLY A 25 -20.68 16.19 -13.14
CA GLY A 25 -19.27 16.58 -13.13
C GLY A 25 -18.63 16.58 -11.73
N LYS A 26 -17.58 17.38 -11.58
CA LYS A 26 -16.80 17.48 -10.33
C LYS A 26 -17.59 18.23 -9.25
N GLN A 27 -17.24 18.00 -7.99
CA GLN A 27 -17.72 18.77 -6.84
C GLN A 27 -17.42 20.26 -7.07
N ARG A 28 -18.42 21.10 -6.87
CA ARG A 28 -18.34 22.57 -7.05
C ARG A 28 -19.54 23.29 -6.47
N ALA A 29 -19.37 24.55 -6.12
CA ALA A 29 -20.43 25.47 -5.79
C ALA A 29 -20.72 26.44 -6.95
N MET A 30 -21.97 26.80 -7.13
CA MET A 30 -22.41 27.79 -8.13
C MET A 30 -23.50 28.65 -7.51
N ALA A 31 -23.43 29.96 -7.72
CA ALA A 31 -24.47 30.91 -7.31
C ALA A 31 -24.87 31.81 -8.47
N ALA A 32 -26.15 32.14 -8.54
CA ALA A 32 -26.70 33.15 -9.40
C ALA A 32 -28.11 33.53 -8.92
N ASP A 33 -28.49 34.79 -9.06
CA ASP A 33 -29.83 35.35 -8.78
C ASP A 33 -30.34 34.98 -7.36
N GLY A 34 -29.44 34.97 -6.36
CA GLY A 34 -29.77 34.60 -4.97
C GLY A 34 -29.87 33.08 -4.73
N HIS A 35 -29.71 32.24 -5.75
CA HIS A 35 -29.68 30.77 -5.60
C HIS A 35 -28.26 30.28 -5.38
N LEU A 36 -28.11 29.26 -4.52
CA LEU A 36 -26.86 28.50 -4.31
C LEU A 36 -27.08 27.04 -4.68
N LEU A 37 -26.20 26.51 -5.50
CA LEU A 37 -26.20 25.11 -5.90
C LEU A 37 -24.85 24.45 -5.53
N LEU A 38 -24.92 23.36 -4.79
CA LEU A 38 -23.77 22.56 -4.41
C LEU A 38 -23.84 21.20 -5.09
N ILE A 39 -22.76 20.81 -5.74
CA ILE A 39 -22.56 19.46 -6.25
C ILE A 39 -21.51 18.81 -5.35
N LEU A 40 -21.92 17.81 -4.59
CA LEU A 40 -21.05 17.04 -3.71
C LEU A 40 -21.06 15.57 -4.13
N HIS A 41 -20.12 14.82 -3.62
CA HIS A 41 -20.05 13.38 -3.87
C HIS A 41 -20.19 12.61 -2.55
N LYS A 42 -20.98 11.56 -2.57
CA LYS A 42 -20.94 10.50 -1.55
C LYS A 42 -20.19 9.30 -2.09
N LEU A 43 -19.67 8.47 -1.21
CA LEU A 43 -19.13 7.15 -1.55
C LEU A 43 -20.21 6.09 -1.38
N ASN A 44 -20.32 5.19 -2.35
CA ASN A 44 -21.14 3.99 -2.23
C ASN A 44 -20.32 2.84 -1.61
N ASP A 45 -20.95 1.69 -1.38
CA ASP A 45 -20.31 0.51 -0.79
C ASP A 45 -19.14 -0.06 -1.62
N LYS A 46 -19.04 0.35 -2.89
CA LYS A 46 -17.92 -0.01 -3.79
C LYS A 46 -16.83 1.06 -3.85
N LEU A 47 -16.85 2.04 -2.94
CA LEU A 47 -15.95 3.19 -2.91
C LEU A 47 -16.00 4.06 -4.18
N GLU A 48 -17.07 3.92 -4.98
CA GLU A 48 -17.30 4.77 -6.15
C GLU A 48 -18.03 6.05 -5.74
N THR A 49 -17.71 7.14 -6.42
CA THR A 49 -18.32 8.44 -6.15
C THR A 49 -19.67 8.59 -6.85
N GLU A 50 -20.70 8.92 -6.10
CA GLU A 50 -22.01 9.31 -6.61
C GLU A 50 -22.29 10.76 -6.32
N ALA A 51 -22.74 11.51 -7.34
CA ALA A 51 -23.04 12.93 -7.19
C ALA A 51 -24.39 13.14 -6.49
N VAL A 52 -24.38 14.03 -5.51
CA VAL A 52 -25.55 14.54 -4.81
C VAL A 52 -25.59 16.06 -4.99
N VAL A 53 -26.75 16.58 -5.36
CA VAL A 53 -26.94 18.02 -5.59
C VAL A 53 -27.80 18.60 -4.48
N PHE A 54 -27.33 19.70 -3.90
CA PHE A 54 -28.07 20.51 -2.94
C PHE A 54 -28.34 21.88 -3.54
N TRP A 55 -29.54 22.36 -3.36
CA TRP A 55 -29.99 23.64 -3.86
C TRP A 55 -30.63 24.47 -2.75
N ARG A 56 -30.16 25.70 -2.58
CA ARG A 56 -30.75 26.72 -1.70
C ARG A 56 -31.39 27.79 -2.59
N ASN A 57 -32.69 28.06 -2.34
CA ASN A 57 -33.41 29.11 -3.01
C ASN A 57 -33.08 30.52 -2.41
N PRO A 58 -33.51 31.61 -3.01
CA PRO A 58 -33.29 32.96 -2.47
C PRO A 58 -33.95 33.22 -1.11
N GLN A 59 -34.95 32.42 -0.75
CA GLN A 59 -35.66 32.48 0.53
C GLN A 59 -34.88 31.75 1.65
N GLY A 60 -33.82 31.01 1.31
CA GLY A 60 -32.99 30.26 2.23
C GLY A 60 -33.38 28.79 2.41
N ASP A 61 -34.43 28.32 1.69
CA ASP A 61 -34.86 26.91 1.79
C ASP A 61 -33.94 25.98 1.02
N TRP A 62 -33.60 24.85 1.65
CA TRP A 62 -32.76 23.81 1.09
C TRP A 62 -33.56 22.66 0.50
N GLN A 63 -33.11 22.16 -0.65
CA GLN A 63 -33.58 20.94 -1.29
C GLN A 63 -32.40 20.10 -1.77
N ASP A 64 -32.56 18.79 -1.85
CA ASP A 64 -31.53 17.87 -2.38
C ASP A 64 -32.08 16.93 -3.44
N SER A 65 -31.17 16.36 -4.22
CA SER A 65 -31.50 15.40 -5.29
C SER A 65 -31.94 14.02 -4.75
N LEU A 66 -31.82 13.76 -3.44
CA LEU A 66 -32.26 12.54 -2.75
C LEU A 66 -33.72 12.66 -2.28
N ARG A 67 -34.45 13.70 -2.73
CA ARG A 67 -35.85 14.02 -2.40
C ARG A 67 -36.07 14.53 -0.97
N GLY A 68 -35.02 15.03 -0.32
CA GLY A 68 -35.11 15.76 0.95
C GLY A 68 -35.44 17.24 0.77
N LYS A 69 -35.87 17.89 1.86
CA LYS A 69 -36.22 19.33 1.88
C LYS A 69 -35.45 20.09 2.98
N SER A 70 -34.28 19.62 3.38
CA SER A 70 -33.58 20.20 4.51
C SER A 70 -32.08 20.14 4.35
N ILE A 71 -31.39 21.13 4.90
CA ILE A 71 -29.94 21.12 5.13
C ILE A 71 -29.49 19.91 5.98
N TYR A 72 -30.41 19.26 6.67
CA TYR A 72 -30.14 18.05 7.45
C TYR A 72 -29.46 16.95 6.62
N ASN A 73 -29.88 16.75 5.35
CA ASN A 73 -29.27 15.75 4.49
C ASN A 73 -27.83 16.12 4.09
N LEU A 74 -27.49 17.41 4.04
CA LEU A 74 -26.12 17.85 3.82
C LEU A 74 -25.25 17.60 5.07
N ARG A 75 -25.80 17.86 6.27
CA ARG A 75 -25.13 17.52 7.54
C ARG A 75 -24.96 16.01 7.68
N SER A 76 -25.99 15.22 7.35
CA SER A 76 -25.94 13.75 7.39
C SER A 76 -24.91 13.19 6.40
N LEU A 77 -24.73 13.81 5.24
CA LEU A 77 -23.67 13.40 4.31
C LEU A 77 -22.28 13.51 4.94
N ILE A 78 -22.03 14.60 5.67
CA ILE A 78 -20.72 14.82 6.35
C ILE A 78 -20.58 13.88 7.54
N SER A 79 -21.65 13.67 8.35
CA SER A 79 -21.61 12.75 9.51
C SER A 79 -21.28 11.33 9.11
N VAL A 80 -21.75 10.84 7.97
CA VAL A 80 -21.38 9.50 7.45
C VAL A 80 -19.87 9.37 7.22
N PHE A 81 -19.22 10.44 6.74
CA PHE A 81 -17.78 10.43 6.57
C PHE A 81 -17.03 10.47 7.92
N ILE A 82 -17.55 11.22 8.90
CA ILE A 82 -16.98 11.28 10.25
C ILE A 82 -17.08 9.91 10.93
N GLU A 83 -18.26 9.29 10.92
CA GLU A 83 -18.46 7.95 11.46
C GLU A 83 -17.55 6.91 10.83
N LYS A 84 -17.34 7.02 9.52
CA LYS A 84 -16.44 6.12 8.79
C LYS A 84 -14.97 6.39 9.13
N GLU A 85 -14.57 7.65 9.29
CA GLU A 85 -13.21 8.01 9.74
C GLU A 85 -12.94 7.41 11.13
N GLU A 86 -13.86 7.56 12.10
CA GLU A 86 -13.72 6.96 13.43
C GLU A 86 -13.64 5.42 13.39
N GLU A 87 -14.39 4.76 12.49
CA GLU A 87 -14.31 3.31 12.29
C GLU A 87 -12.92 2.91 11.80
N LEU A 88 -12.38 3.64 10.80
CA LEU A 88 -11.07 3.38 10.21
C LEU A 88 -9.93 3.68 11.20
N SER A 89 -10.07 4.72 12.01
CA SER A 89 -9.12 5.04 13.09
C SER A 89 -9.04 3.91 14.11
N ARG A 90 -10.20 3.37 14.54
CA ARG A 90 -10.24 2.18 15.41
C ARG A 90 -9.66 0.92 14.76
N PHE A 91 -9.77 0.79 13.45
CA PHE A 91 -9.14 -0.32 12.72
C PHE A 91 -7.62 -0.14 12.66
N TYR A 92 -7.14 1.09 12.41
CA TYR A 92 -5.72 1.43 12.43
C TYR A 92 -5.05 1.06 13.77
N ASP A 93 -5.70 1.35 14.90
CA ASP A 93 -5.18 1.04 16.24
C ASP A 93 -4.97 -0.48 16.48
N ARG A 94 -5.67 -1.33 15.74
CA ARG A 94 -5.59 -2.80 15.83
C ARG A 94 -4.72 -3.42 14.75
N ALA A 95 -4.42 -2.67 13.72
CA ALA A 95 -3.63 -3.13 12.58
C ALA A 95 -2.20 -3.44 13.01
N SER A 96 -1.66 -4.55 12.54
CA SER A 96 -0.31 -5.00 12.89
C SER A 96 0.42 -5.62 11.71
N HIS A 97 -0.27 -5.95 10.64
CA HIS A 97 0.26 -6.56 9.44
C HIS A 97 0.21 -5.58 8.25
N PRO A 98 1.15 -5.68 7.30
CA PRO A 98 1.13 -4.81 6.10
C PRO A 98 -0.20 -4.89 5.33
N GLU A 99 -0.82 -6.05 5.32
CA GLU A 99 -2.10 -6.32 4.66
C GLU A 99 -3.22 -5.47 5.27
N ASP A 100 -3.26 -5.33 6.61
CA ASP A 100 -4.25 -4.52 7.33
C ASP A 100 -4.13 -3.03 6.90
N TYR A 101 -2.89 -2.53 6.80
CA TYR A 101 -2.64 -1.14 6.37
C TYR A 101 -2.96 -0.93 4.90
N PHE A 102 -2.75 -1.95 4.05
CA PHE A 102 -3.13 -1.89 2.64
C PHE A 102 -4.64 -1.75 2.47
N ASP A 103 -5.43 -2.57 3.18
CA ASP A 103 -6.89 -2.51 3.17
C ASP A 103 -7.40 -1.14 3.66
N LEU A 104 -6.77 -0.58 4.69
CA LEU A 104 -7.07 0.78 5.15
C LEU A 104 -6.82 1.82 4.07
N LEU A 105 -5.67 1.77 3.39
CA LEU A 105 -5.30 2.73 2.35
C LEU A 105 -6.24 2.67 1.16
N GLU A 106 -6.75 1.49 0.79
CA GLU A 106 -7.73 1.33 -0.29
C GLU A 106 -8.99 2.14 -0.02
N ILE A 107 -9.44 2.20 1.24
CA ILE A 107 -10.62 2.99 1.65
C ILE A 107 -10.27 4.47 1.86
N LEU A 108 -9.14 4.76 2.51
CA LEU A 108 -8.74 6.13 2.86
C LEU A 108 -8.46 7.00 1.63
N VAL A 109 -7.85 6.46 0.58
CA VAL A 109 -7.50 7.24 -0.63
C VAL A 109 -8.73 7.90 -1.28
N PRO A 110 -9.82 7.19 -1.60
CA PRO A 110 -11.03 7.83 -2.15
C PRO A 110 -11.73 8.72 -1.12
N MET A 111 -11.70 8.39 0.18
CA MET A 111 -12.30 9.21 1.23
C MET A 111 -11.60 10.57 1.35
N VAL A 112 -10.28 10.60 1.51
CA VAL A 112 -9.48 11.83 1.58
C VAL A 112 -9.74 12.70 0.36
N ARG A 113 -9.71 12.12 -0.84
CA ARG A 113 -9.96 12.86 -2.09
C ARG A 113 -11.35 13.46 -2.10
N THR A 114 -12.36 12.73 -1.66
CA THR A 114 -13.76 13.18 -1.67
C THR A 114 -14.00 14.26 -0.63
N ALA A 115 -13.49 14.10 0.60
CA ALA A 115 -13.59 15.07 1.68
C ALA A 115 -12.87 16.38 1.31
N LYS A 116 -11.67 16.30 0.76
CA LYS A 116 -10.89 17.46 0.28
C LYS A 116 -11.63 18.29 -0.76
N ASN A 117 -12.23 17.62 -1.75
CA ASN A 117 -13.05 18.28 -2.77
C ASN A 117 -14.34 18.87 -2.15
N MET A 118 -14.91 18.22 -1.14
CA MET A 118 -16.08 18.74 -0.40
C MET A 118 -15.72 20.00 0.37
N ALA A 119 -14.60 20.02 1.09
CA ALA A 119 -14.11 21.19 1.82
C ALA A 119 -13.88 22.38 0.88
N VAL A 120 -13.22 22.16 -0.27
CA VAL A 120 -13.02 23.19 -1.30
C VAL A 120 -14.36 23.70 -1.83
N THR A 121 -15.33 22.82 -2.06
CA THR A 121 -16.67 23.19 -2.56
C THR A 121 -17.43 24.02 -1.54
N LEU A 122 -17.37 23.67 -0.26
CA LEU A 122 -18.03 24.45 0.81
C LEU A 122 -17.33 25.79 1.04
N GLN A 123 -16.01 25.87 0.89
CA GLN A 123 -15.29 27.13 0.89
C GLN A 123 -15.75 28.05 -0.26
N GLN A 124 -15.88 27.51 -1.47
CA GLN A 124 -16.44 28.25 -2.61
C GLN A 124 -17.88 28.71 -2.34
N ALA A 125 -18.70 27.86 -1.73
CA ALA A 125 -20.08 28.22 -1.36
C ALA A 125 -20.12 29.39 -0.37
N ARG A 126 -19.21 29.40 0.63
CA ARG A 126 -19.06 30.50 1.58
C ARG A 126 -18.71 31.81 0.88
N GLU A 127 -17.80 31.78 -0.09
CA GLU A 127 -17.35 32.94 -0.82
C GLU A 127 -18.47 33.53 -1.75
N LEU A 128 -19.24 32.63 -2.37
CA LEU A 128 -20.30 33.00 -3.29
C LEU A 128 -21.55 33.49 -2.58
N GLN A 129 -21.98 32.82 -1.54
CA GLN A 129 -23.21 33.10 -0.79
C GLN A 129 -23.14 32.51 0.61
N GLY A 130 -22.30 33.09 1.47
CA GLY A 130 -22.10 32.66 2.85
C GLY A 130 -23.37 32.73 3.70
N GLY A 131 -23.37 31.94 4.76
CA GLY A 131 -24.39 31.92 5.81
C GLY A 131 -23.86 31.07 6.96
N PRO A 132 -24.41 31.19 8.20
CA PRO A 132 -23.91 30.46 9.36
C PRO A 132 -23.83 28.97 9.10
N ASP A 133 -24.86 28.38 8.49
CA ASP A 133 -24.91 26.94 8.17
C ASP A 133 -23.77 26.49 7.26
N ILE A 134 -23.42 27.31 6.25
CA ILE A 134 -22.32 26.98 5.31
C ILE A 134 -20.97 27.11 6.01
N ILE A 135 -20.83 28.06 6.92
CA ILE A 135 -19.60 28.24 7.71
C ILE A 135 -19.36 27.01 8.59
N ASP A 136 -20.38 26.60 9.35
CA ASP A 136 -20.30 25.42 10.23
C ASP A 136 -19.94 24.15 9.42
N LEU A 137 -20.63 23.93 8.29
CA LEU A 137 -20.39 22.77 7.44
C LEU A 137 -18.98 22.77 6.83
N ARG A 138 -18.50 23.95 6.42
CA ARG A 138 -17.14 24.10 5.90
C ARG A 138 -16.11 23.79 6.97
N ASP A 139 -16.28 24.32 8.19
CA ASP A 139 -15.34 24.11 9.29
C ASP A 139 -15.29 22.64 9.68
N THR A 140 -16.45 22.00 9.87
CA THR A 140 -16.55 20.57 10.15
C THR A 140 -15.90 19.70 9.05
N THR A 141 -16.11 20.05 7.78
CA THR A 141 -15.53 19.29 6.66
C THR A 141 -14.03 19.52 6.55
N GLN A 142 -13.53 20.68 6.93
CA GLN A 142 -12.10 20.96 6.94
C GLN A 142 -11.40 20.17 8.05
N GLU A 143 -12.00 20.11 9.24
CA GLU A 143 -11.51 19.26 10.35
C GLU A 143 -11.48 17.79 9.94
N LEU A 144 -12.59 17.24 9.45
CA LEU A 144 -12.64 15.88 8.91
C LEU A 144 -11.57 15.62 7.83
N THR A 145 -11.33 16.58 6.95
CA THR A 145 -10.31 16.42 5.90
C THR A 145 -8.92 16.32 6.50
N GLN A 146 -8.63 17.11 7.53
CA GLN A 146 -7.35 17.07 8.25
C GLN A 146 -7.16 15.73 8.97
N ASP A 147 -8.19 15.24 9.67
CA ASP A 147 -8.14 13.97 10.38
C ASP A 147 -7.91 12.80 9.42
N LEU A 148 -8.62 12.78 8.29
CA LEU A 148 -8.41 11.78 7.23
C LEU A 148 -7.00 11.85 6.61
N GLU A 149 -6.42 13.05 6.43
CA GLU A 149 -5.05 13.21 5.91
C GLU A 149 -4.01 12.70 6.91
N ILE A 150 -4.22 12.95 8.20
CA ILE A 150 -3.37 12.43 9.28
C ILE A 150 -3.45 10.90 9.28
N LEU A 151 -4.65 10.33 9.35
CA LEU A 151 -4.86 8.88 9.36
C LEU A 151 -4.26 8.20 8.12
N TYR A 152 -4.42 8.81 6.93
CA TYR A 152 -3.80 8.31 5.69
C TYR A 152 -2.27 8.31 5.78
N THR A 153 -1.68 9.39 6.30
CA THR A 153 -0.23 9.53 6.40
C THR A 153 0.34 8.54 7.41
N ASP A 154 -0.30 8.39 8.56
CA ASP A 154 0.09 7.45 9.61
C ASP A 154 -0.02 6.00 9.12
N THR A 155 -1.11 5.65 8.45
CA THR A 155 -1.32 4.32 7.86
C THR A 155 -0.24 4.00 6.83
N LYS A 156 0.10 4.96 5.95
CA LYS A 156 1.15 4.79 4.96
C LYS A 156 2.51 4.57 5.61
N ASN A 157 2.86 5.40 6.59
CA ASN A 157 4.13 5.29 7.32
C ASN A 157 4.23 3.95 8.07
N ALA A 158 3.15 3.51 8.72
CA ALA A 158 3.09 2.23 9.42
C ALA A 158 3.25 1.04 8.45
N MET A 159 2.62 1.11 7.28
CA MET A 159 2.79 0.11 6.22
C MET A 159 4.24 0.04 5.76
N ASP A 160 4.85 1.19 5.41
CA ASP A 160 6.23 1.27 4.92
C ASP A 160 7.21 0.74 5.98
N PHE A 161 7.02 1.09 7.25
CA PHE A 161 7.82 0.58 8.36
C PHE A 161 7.69 -0.94 8.52
N THR A 162 6.48 -1.46 8.45
CA THR A 162 6.21 -2.89 8.65
C THR A 162 6.80 -3.72 7.51
N VAL A 163 6.70 -3.23 6.26
CA VAL A 163 7.33 -3.84 5.08
C VAL A 163 8.86 -3.84 5.21
N ALA A 164 9.44 -2.71 5.58
CA ALA A 164 10.90 -2.60 5.79
C ALA A 164 11.40 -3.55 6.88
N LYS A 165 10.68 -3.66 8.00
CA LYS A 165 11.00 -4.60 9.09
C LYS A 165 10.94 -6.06 8.63
N ARG A 166 9.92 -6.45 7.88
CA ARG A 166 9.84 -7.81 7.30
C ARG A 166 10.99 -8.09 6.33
N ALA A 167 11.37 -7.12 5.50
CA ALA A 167 12.50 -7.25 4.60
C ALA A 167 13.82 -7.45 5.36
N GLU A 168 14.04 -6.72 6.45
CA GLU A 168 15.21 -6.91 7.33
C GLU A 168 15.23 -8.31 7.95
N GLU A 169 14.09 -8.78 8.48
CA GLU A 169 13.98 -10.11 9.05
C GLU A 169 14.27 -11.20 8.00
N GLN A 170 13.74 -11.07 6.79
CA GLN A 170 14.03 -11.99 5.68
C GLN A 170 15.52 -11.99 5.31
N ALA A 171 16.16 -10.82 5.24
CA ALA A 171 17.59 -10.71 4.99
C ALA A 171 18.41 -11.41 6.07
N ARG A 172 18.05 -11.26 7.35
CA ARG A 172 18.69 -11.96 8.47
C ARG A 172 18.54 -13.48 8.38
N TYR A 173 17.35 -13.98 7.99
CA TYR A 173 17.13 -15.42 7.76
C TYR A 173 17.94 -15.93 6.58
N ALA A 174 17.99 -15.17 5.47
CA ALA A 174 18.77 -15.51 4.29
C ALA A 174 20.27 -15.65 4.64
N LEU A 175 20.83 -14.70 5.40
CA LEU A 175 22.21 -14.77 5.87
C LEU A 175 22.49 -15.99 6.77
N LYS A 176 21.56 -16.34 7.67
CA LYS A 176 21.71 -17.56 8.50
C LYS A 176 21.70 -18.82 7.64
N THR A 177 20.81 -18.89 6.67
CA THR A 177 20.70 -20.03 5.76
C THR A 177 21.95 -20.16 4.89
N SER A 178 22.44 -19.03 4.32
CA SER A 178 23.67 -19.01 3.54
C SER A 178 24.84 -19.56 4.34
N ARG A 179 25.08 -19.07 5.55
CA ARG A 179 26.14 -19.57 6.45
C ARG A 179 26.00 -21.06 6.77
N GLY A 180 24.76 -21.57 6.86
CA GLY A 180 24.49 -22.98 7.03
C GLY A 180 24.88 -23.79 5.79
N THR A 181 24.52 -23.30 4.62
CA THR A 181 24.87 -23.91 3.33
C THR A 181 26.38 -23.90 3.10
N ASP A 182 27.08 -22.82 3.44
CA ASP A 182 28.54 -22.71 3.30
C ASP A 182 29.24 -23.80 4.14
N LYS A 183 28.81 -23.99 5.40
CA LYS A 183 29.34 -25.06 6.24
C LYS A 183 29.11 -26.46 5.64
N LEU A 184 27.92 -26.68 5.08
CA LEU A 184 27.59 -27.94 4.41
C LEU A 184 28.45 -28.15 3.17
N ASN A 185 28.61 -27.11 2.33
CA ASN A 185 29.44 -27.15 1.15
C ASN A 185 30.91 -27.48 1.48
N ILE A 186 31.46 -26.85 2.53
CA ILE A 186 32.80 -27.16 3.03
C ILE A 186 32.92 -28.64 3.43
N LEU A 187 31.92 -29.15 4.13
CA LEU A 187 31.90 -30.55 4.59
C LEU A 187 31.85 -31.49 3.38
N VAL A 188 30.98 -31.21 2.40
CA VAL A 188 30.90 -31.99 1.16
C VAL A 188 32.22 -31.94 0.37
N ALA A 189 32.83 -30.76 0.25
CA ALA A 189 34.11 -30.59 -0.47
C ALA A 189 35.26 -31.44 0.13
N ILE A 190 35.25 -31.65 1.46
CA ILE A 190 36.25 -32.49 2.13
C ILE A 190 35.94 -33.99 1.95
N PHE A 191 34.66 -34.37 2.11
CA PHE A 191 34.30 -35.79 2.10
C PHE A 191 34.13 -36.37 0.70
N LEU A 192 33.76 -35.56 -0.32
CA LEU A 192 33.50 -36.02 -1.67
C LEU A 192 34.72 -36.77 -2.30
N PRO A 193 35.97 -36.25 -2.27
CA PRO A 193 37.11 -36.94 -2.80
C PRO A 193 37.39 -38.25 -2.09
N ILE A 194 37.24 -38.28 -0.76
CA ILE A 194 37.45 -39.47 0.06
C ILE A 194 36.42 -40.57 -0.31
N THR A 195 35.15 -40.18 -0.44
CA THR A 195 34.05 -41.07 -0.77
C THR A 195 34.21 -41.64 -2.19
N ALA A 196 34.58 -40.78 -3.14
CA ALA A 196 34.80 -41.18 -4.54
C ALA A 196 35.92 -42.21 -4.66
N LEU A 197 37.06 -42.00 -3.99
CA LEU A 197 38.17 -42.95 -3.98
C LEU A 197 37.78 -44.23 -3.26
N SER A 198 37.14 -44.15 -2.11
CA SER A 198 36.67 -45.33 -1.39
C SER A 198 35.69 -46.15 -2.23
N GLY A 199 34.84 -45.50 -3.02
CA GLY A 199 33.93 -46.15 -3.98
C GLY A 199 34.67 -46.89 -5.08
N VAL A 200 35.69 -46.26 -5.69
CA VAL A 200 36.51 -46.88 -6.75
C VAL A 200 37.28 -48.10 -6.20
N PHE A 201 37.92 -48.00 -5.01
CA PHE A 201 38.64 -49.10 -4.39
C PHE A 201 37.73 -50.17 -3.79
N GLY A 202 36.49 -49.84 -3.45
CA GLY A 202 35.48 -50.78 -2.97
C GLY A 202 34.85 -51.64 -4.07
N MET A 203 35.07 -51.28 -5.35
CA MET A 203 34.57 -52.06 -6.48
C MET A 203 35.38 -53.38 -6.59
N ASN A 204 34.68 -54.51 -6.63
CA ASN A 204 35.25 -55.86 -6.72
C ASN A 204 35.70 -56.18 -8.17
N MET A 205 36.38 -55.22 -8.83
CA MET A 205 36.93 -55.37 -10.17
C MET A 205 38.46 -55.44 -10.10
N LYS A 206 39.07 -56.26 -10.95
CA LYS A 206 40.52 -56.26 -11.10
C LYS A 206 41.00 -54.94 -11.64
N ASN A 207 41.56 -54.09 -10.80
CA ASN A 207 42.01 -52.74 -11.16
C ASN A 207 43.55 -52.60 -11.21
N GLY A 208 44.28 -53.70 -11.07
CA GLY A 208 45.74 -53.73 -11.10
C GLY A 208 46.42 -53.18 -9.85
N LEU A 209 45.70 -52.96 -8.79
CA LEU A 209 46.18 -52.38 -7.51
C LEU A 209 46.18 -53.44 -6.39
N GLU A 210 45.90 -54.69 -6.71
CA GLU A 210 45.71 -55.80 -5.76
C GLU A 210 46.98 -56.14 -4.98
N ASP A 211 48.14 -55.91 -5.59
CA ASP A 211 49.47 -56.23 -4.99
C ASP A 211 50.14 -55.01 -4.33
N MET A 212 49.43 -53.89 -4.18
CA MET A 212 50.03 -52.72 -3.58
C MET A 212 50.22 -52.85 -2.07
N PRO A 213 51.37 -52.33 -1.56
CA PRO A 213 51.63 -52.37 -0.11
C PRO A 213 50.61 -51.46 0.63
N THR A 214 50.28 -51.86 1.87
CA THR A 214 49.36 -51.13 2.76
C THR A 214 49.69 -49.61 2.89
N LEU A 215 50.97 -49.28 2.69
CA LEU A 215 51.46 -47.89 2.66
C LEU A 215 50.77 -47.05 1.53
N ALA A 216 50.51 -47.66 0.39
CA ALA A 216 49.87 -46.97 -0.73
C ALA A 216 48.42 -46.51 -0.40
N PHE A 217 47.70 -47.31 0.38
CA PHE A 217 46.38 -46.96 0.89
C PHE A 217 46.44 -45.65 1.73
N TRP A 218 47.37 -45.58 2.67
CA TRP A 218 47.51 -44.42 3.53
C TRP A 218 47.95 -43.16 2.75
N VAL A 219 48.85 -43.31 1.78
CA VAL A 219 49.25 -42.19 0.90
C VAL A 219 48.08 -41.65 0.13
N MET A 220 47.24 -42.52 -0.44
CA MET A 220 46.03 -42.08 -1.17
C MET A 220 44.99 -41.40 -0.27
N MET A 221 44.80 -41.93 0.96
CA MET A 221 43.90 -41.30 1.93
C MET A 221 44.38 -39.88 2.30
N ILE A 222 45.65 -39.72 2.60
CA ILE A 222 46.25 -38.41 2.90
C ILE A 222 46.13 -37.47 1.71
N PHE A 223 46.44 -37.95 0.49
CA PHE A 223 46.32 -37.17 -0.73
C PHE A 223 44.88 -36.68 -0.95
N SER A 224 43.85 -37.53 -0.78
CA SER A 224 42.43 -37.17 -0.89
C SER A 224 42.02 -36.12 0.11
N PHE A 225 42.52 -36.22 1.33
CA PHE A 225 42.27 -35.24 2.37
C PHE A 225 42.84 -33.87 2.01
N PHE A 226 44.09 -33.81 1.54
CA PHE A 226 44.70 -32.57 1.10
C PHE A 226 44.05 -32.01 -0.18
N LEU A 227 43.57 -32.84 -1.08
CA LEU A 227 42.82 -32.45 -2.26
C LEU A 227 41.50 -31.76 -1.84
N GLY A 228 40.78 -32.34 -0.87
CA GLY A 228 39.57 -31.72 -0.30
C GLY A 228 39.84 -30.35 0.36
N LEU A 229 40.94 -30.24 1.11
CA LEU A 229 41.37 -28.95 1.68
C LEU A 229 41.77 -27.93 0.61
N GLY A 230 42.41 -28.36 -0.47
CA GLY A 230 42.74 -27.52 -1.62
C GLY A 230 41.49 -26.95 -2.32
N ILE A 231 40.49 -27.80 -2.58
CA ILE A 231 39.21 -27.41 -3.15
C ILE A 231 38.50 -26.42 -2.21
N LYS A 232 38.46 -26.69 -0.90
CA LYS A 232 37.93 -25.75 0.09
C LYS A 232 38.61 -24.37 0.00
N SER A 233 39.96 -24.35 -0.05
CA SER A 233 40.73 -23.10 -0.10
C SER A 233 40.45 -22.30 -1.38
N TRP A 234 40.29 -23.00 -2.50
CA TRP A 234 39.95 -22.38 -3.79
C TRP A 234 38.56 -21.74 -3.79
N ILE A 235 37.54 -22.47 -3.30
CA ILE A 235 36.17 -21.96 -3.19
C ILE A 235 36.10 -20.71 -2.28
N LEU A 236 36.77 -20.74 -1.12
CA LEU A 236 36.78 -19.63 -0.19
C LEU A 236 37.58 -18.40 -0.69
N HIS A 237 38.52 -18.60 -1.62
CA HIS A 237 39.29 -17.51 -2.22
C HIS A 237 38.46 -16.75 -3.27
N ASP A 238 37.66 -17.46 -4.04
CA ASP A 238 36.77 -16.90 -5.07
C ASP A 238 35.65 -16.04 -4.47
N ASP A 239 35.12 -16.42 -3.29
CA ASP A 239 34.11 -15.64 -2.55
C ASP A 239 34.66 -14.31 -2.04
N HIS A 240 35.94 -14.27 -1.63
CA HIS A 240 36.59 -13.06 -1.12
C HIS A 240 36.88 -12.00 -2.20
N ASP A 241 37.11 -12.42 -3.43
CA ASP A 241 37.38 -11.51 -4.55
C ASP A 241 36.07 -10.92 -5.10
N ASN A 242 34.98 -11.67 -5.12
CA ASN A 242 33.63 -11.17 -5.48
C ASN A 242 33.09 -10.14 -4.47
N GLU A 243 33.37 -10.28 -3.17
CA GLU A 243 32.97 -9.32 -2.13
C GLU A 243 33.73 -7.98 -2.26
N LYS A 244 34.99 -8.00 -2.72
CA LYS A 244 35.78 -6.79 -2.97
C LYS A 244 35.38 -6.05 -4.22
N GLU A 245 34.92 -6.73 -5.27
CA GLU A 245 34.39 -6.07 -6.48
C GLU A 245 33.02 -5.45 -6.24
N GLY A 246 32.13 -6.10 -5.50
CA GLY A 246 30.82 -5.55 -5.12
C GLY A 246 30.92 -4.27 -4.27
N ASN A 247 31.95 -4.15 -3.43
CA ASN A 247 32.16 -2.97 -2.57
C ASN A 247 32.87 -1.79 -3.29
N LYS A 248 33.31 -1.98 -4.54
CA LYS A 248 33.89 -0.89 -5.37
C LYS A 248 32.85 -0.22 -6.28
N LEU A 249 31.63 -0.75 -6.33
CA LEU A 249 30.54 -0.24 -7.19
C LEU A 249 29.45 0.50 -6.39
N LEU A 250 29.61 0.63 -5.08
CA LEU A 250 28.81 1.47 -4.16
C LEU A 250 29.64 2.68 -3.70
#